data_ce1813a6d247e207553f3e1f9be8db20
#
_entry.id   ce1813a6d247e207553f3e1f9be8db20
#
_cell.length_a   1.000
_cell.length_b   1.000
_cell.length_c   1.000
_cell.angle_alpha   90.00
_cell.angle_beta   90.00
_cell.angle_gamma   90.00
#
_symmetry.space_group_name_H-M   'P 1'
#
loop_
_entity.id
_entity.type
_entity.pdbx_description
1 polymer ?
#
loop_
_entity_poly.entity_id
_entity_poly.type
_entity_poly.pdbx_seq_one_letter_code
_entity_poly.pdbx_strand_id
1 'polypeptide(L)'
;APAPNGRRMGVTKAEIVEQIYEQVGFSKKESAELVEKVFETIKETLARGEKVKISGFGNFVVRGKNARKGRNPQTGQEILLEARRVLTFKPSLVLKNILNGEEVSEATYAADRDDR
;
A
#
# COMPACT_ATOMS: atom_id res chain seq x y z
N ALA A 1 -8.33 12.51 -12.68
CA ALA A 1 -9.48 13.36 -12.72
C ALA A 1 -10.34 13.09 -11.55
N PRO A 2 -10.64 14.08 -10.89
CA PRO A 2 -11.60 13.86 -9.89
C PRO A 2 -12.78 13.24 -10.56
N ALA A 3 -13.31 12.33 -9.95
CA ALA A 3 -14.59 11.93 -10.34
C ALA A 3 -15.29 13.21 -10.63
N PRO A 4 -15.94 13.26 -11.71
CA PRO A 4 -16.60 14.47 -12.10
C PRO A 4 -17.38 15.06 -10.98
N ASN A 5 -17.60 14.34 -9.99
CA ASN A 5 -18.46 14.77 -8.94
C ASN A 5 -17.77 14.91 -7.61
N GLY A 6 -16.51 14.76 -7.55
CA GLY A 6 -15.83 14.88 -6.28
C GLY A 6 -16.33 13.95 -5.19
N ARG A 7 -17.18 12.99 -5.55
CA ARG A 7 -17.72 12.07 -4.56
C ARG A 7 -17.09 10.71 -4.59
N ARG A 8 -16.02 10.60 -5.34
CA ARG A 8 -15.29 9.35 -5.37
C ARG A 8 -14.73 9.07 -3.98
N MET A 9 -15.07 7.92 -3.45
CA MET A 9 -14.60 7.52 -2.13
C MET A 9 -13.32 6.73 -2.21
N GLY A 10 -12.83 6.48 -3.40
CA GLY A 10 -11.59 5.74 -3.56
C GLY A 10 -11.44 5.30 -5.00
N VAL A 11 -10.39 4.52 -5.23
CA VAL A 11 -10.05 4.03 -6.55
C VAL A 11 -10.01 2.52 -6.50
N THR A 12 -10.64 1.88 -7.48
CA THR A 12 -10.61 0.42 -7.56
C THR A 12 -9.52 -0.03 -8.50
N LYS A 13 -9.23 -1.34 -8.47
CA LYS A 13 -8.26 -1.91 -9.39
C LYS A 13 -8.70 -1.68 -10.84
N ALA A 14 -9.99 -1.77 -11.11
CA ALA A 14 -10.52 -1.53 -12.44
C ALA A 14 -10.20 -0.12 -12.91
N GLU A 15 -10.28 0.85 -12.02
CA GLU A 15 -9.96 2.22 -12.38
C GLU A 15 -8.46 2.42 -12.64
N ILE A 16 -7.62 1.69 -11.92
CA ILE A 16 -6.20 1.71 -12.19
C ILE A 16 -5.92 1.17 -13.58
N VAL A 17 -6.57 0.08 -13.95
CA VAL A 17 -6.45 -0.49 -15.29
C VAL A 17 -6.84 0.53 -16.34
N GLU A 18 -7.93 1.24 -16.10
CA GLU A 18 -8.41 2.26 -17.03
C GLU A 18 -7.39 3.37 -17.20
N GLN A 19 -6.78 3.82 -16.12
CA GLN A 19 -5.75 4.85 -16.19
C GLN A 19 -4.53 4.39 -16.98
N ILE A 20 -4.11 3.16 -16.79
CA ILE A 20 -2.99 2.60 -17.53
C ILE A 20 -3.33 2.54 -19.02
N TYR A 21 -4.53 2.08 -19.32
CA TYR A 21 -4.99 2.01 -20.69
C TYR A 21 -4.97 3.38 -21.37
N GLU A 22 -5.47 4.39 -20.68
CA GLU A 22 -5.56 5.73 -21.25
C GLU A 22 -4.23 6.45 -21.35
N GLN A 23 -3.35 6.23 -20.38
CA GLN A 23 -2.13 7.01 -20.27
C GLN A 23 -0.91 6.38 -20.91
N VAL A 24 -0.89 5.07 -21.02
CA VAL A 24 0.34 4.36 -21.41
C VAL A 24 0.28 3.81 -22.83
N GLY A 25 -0.91 3.60 -23.36
CA GLY A 25 -1.04 3.16 -24.75
C GLY A 25 -1.12 1.67 -24.95
N PHE A 26 -1.19 0.89 -23.87
CA PHE A 26 -1.44 -0.54 -23.98
C PHE A 26 -2.89 -0.80 -24.31
N SER A 27 -3.18 -1.99 -24.83
CA SER A 27 -4.57 -2.40 -25.00
C SER A 27 -5.22 -2.60 -23.64
N LYS A 28 -6.54 -2.68 -23.60
CA LYS A 28 -7.24 -2.92 -22.35
C LYS A 28 -6.82 -4.24 -21.72
N LYS A 29 -6.68 -5.27 -22.54
CA LYS A 29 -6.28 -6.58 -22.05
C LYS A 29 -4.87 -6.53 -21.46
N GLU A 30 -3.96 -5.87 -22.17
CA GLU A 30 -2.57 -5.76 -21.69
C GLU A 30 -2.52 -4.95 -20.41
N SER A 31 -3.30 -3.88 -20.33
CA SER A 31 -3.35 -3.04 -19.13
C SER A 31 -3.85 -3.83 -17.93
N ALA A 32 -4.88 -4.64 -18.12
CA ALA A 32 -5.43 -5.46 -17.05
C ALA A 32 -4.42 -6.49 -16.58
N GLU A 33 -3.74 -7.12 -17.53
CA GLU A 33 -2.74 -8.14 -17.19
C GLU A 33 -1.55 -7.53 -16.45
N LEU A 34 -1.13 -6.34 -16.87
CA LEU A 34 -0.02 -5.66 -16.23
C LEU A 34 -0.35 -5.30 -14.78
N VAL A 35 -1.51 -4.72 -14.55
CA VAL A 35 -1.94 -4.34 -13.21
C VAL A 35 -2.07 -5.56 -12.33
N GLU A 36 -2.66 -6.63 -12.88
CA GLU A 36 -2.80 -7.87 -12.12
C GLU A 36 -1.45 -8.43 -11.72
N LYS A 37 -0.48 -8.39 -12.65
CA LYS A 37 0.86 -8.91 -12.37
C LYS A 37 1.53 -8.11 -11.26
N VAL A 38 1.38 -6.80 -11.26
CA VAL A 38 1.96 -5.97 -10.22
C VAL A 38 1.40 -6.35 -8.85
N PHE A 39 0.08 -6.46 -8.74
CA PHE A 39 -0.52 -6.77 -7.45
C PHE A 39 -0.23 -8.20 -7.01
N GLU A 40 -0.19 -9.14 -7.96
CA GLU A 40 0.16 -10.52 -7.62
C GLU A 40 1.60 -10.61 -7.10
N THR A 41 2.51 -9.87 -7.71
CA THR A 41 3.90 -9.85 -7.26
C THR A 41 4.00 -9.32 -5.84
N ILE A 42 3.27 -8.25 -5.54
CA ILE A 42 3.24 -7.69 -4.19
C ILE A 42 2.69 -8.71 -3.20
N LYS A 43 1.58 -9.33 -3.53
CA LYS A 43 0.96 -10.32 -2.64
C LYS A 43 1.87 -11.51 -2.39
N GLU A 44 2.50 -12.02 -3.42
CA GLU A 44 3.39 -13.17 -3.28
C GLU A 44 4.60 -12.85 -2.42
N THR A 45 5.16 -11.66 -2.60
CA THR A 45 6.31 -11.23 -1.80
C THR A 45 5.93 -11.14 -0.33
N LEU A 46 4.79 -10.53 -0.05
CA LEU A 46 4.32 -10.39 1.32
C LEU A 46 3.96 -11.75 1.94
N ALA A 47 3.43 -12.65 1.13
CA ALA A 47 3.10 -13.99 1.62
C ALA A 47 4.34 -14.73 2.08
N ARG A 48 5.49 -14.46 1.46
CA ARG A 48 6.76 -15.05 1.90
C ARG A 48 7.34 -14.34 3.12
N GLY A 49 6.69 -13.32 3.61
CA GLY A 49 7.19 -12.55 4.76
C GLY A 49 8.23 -11.50 4.40
N GLU A 50 8.40 -11.23 3.12
CA GLU A 50 9.38 -10.26 2.65
C GLU A 50 8.76 -8.90 2.51
N LYS A 51 9.56 -7.88 2.73
CA LYS A 51 9.14 -6.49 2.61
C LYS A 51 9.02 -6.10 1.15
N VAL A 52 8.06 -5.25 0.84
CA VAL A 52 7.94 -4.64 -0.47
C VAL A 52 8.23 -3.15 -0.32
N LYS A 53 9.27 -2.67 -0.98
CA LYS A 53 9.66 -1.27 -0.92
C LYS A 53 9.38 -0.63 -2.27
N ILE A 54 8.52 0.38 -2.28
CA ILE A 54 8.19 1.10 -3.50
C ILE A 54 8.64 2.53 -3.34
N SER A 55 9.71 2.88 -4.06
CA SER A 55 10.30 4.20 -3.98
C SER A 55 9.28 5.27 -4.35
N GLY A 56 9.23 6.32 -3.56
CA GLY A 56 8.28 7.41 -3.79
C GLY A 56 6.87 7.12 -3.30
N PHE A 57 6.63 5.93 -2.80
CA PHE A 57 5.30 5.56 -2.34
C PHE A 57 5.32 5.09 -0.89
N GLY A 58 6.01 3.99 -0.61
CA GLY A 58 6.08 3.50 0.76
C GLY A 58 6.51 2.04 0.82
N ASN A 59 6.52 1.52 2.01
CA ASN A 59 6.96 0.16 2.29
C ASN A 59 5.84 -0.64 2.91
N PHE A 60 5.64 -1.85 2.40
CA PHE A 60 4.74 -2.81 3.03
C PHE A 60 5.60 -3.79 3.82
N VAL A 61 5.30 -3.92 5.10
CA VAL A 61 6.08 -4.76 6.02
C VAL A 61 5.16 -5.74 6.70
N VAL A 62 5.57 -7.02 6.70
CA VAL A 62 4.82 -8.06 7.40
C VAL A 62 5.53 -8.34 8.71
N ARG A 63 4.79 -8.34 9.80
CA ARG A 63 5.34 -8.64 11.11
C ARG A 63 4.56 -9.78 11.73
N GLY A 64 5.27 -10.71 12.34
CA GLY A 64 4.65 -11.76 13.11
C GLY A 64 4.36 -11.29 14.51
N LYS A 65 3.22 -11.67 15.03
CA LYS A 65 2.88 -11.42 16.41
C LYS A 65 2.67 -12.75 17.09
N ASN A 66 3.37 -12.94 18.21
CA ASN A 66 3.26 -14.19 18.96
C ASN A 66 1.95 -14.27 19.71
N ALA A 67 1.54 -15.49 20.03
CA ALA A 67 0.39 -15.67 20.90
C ALA A 67 0.68 -15.00 22.25
N ARG A 68 -0.30 -14.36 22.80
CA ARG A 68 -0.12 -13.64 24.07
C ARG A 68 -1.47 -13.54 24.77
N LYS A 69 -1.40 -13.24 26.06
CA LYS A 69 -2.61 -13.00 26.83
C LYS A 69 -3.08 -11.57 26.62
N GLY A 70 -4.36 -11.41 26.48
CA GLY A 70 -4.98 -10.11 26.40
C GLY A 70 -6.14 -10.05 27.36
N ARG A 71 -6.91 -8.98 27.28
CA ARG A 71 -8.02 -8.78 28.18
C ARG A 71 -9.19 -8.19 27.40
N ASN A 72 -10.36 -8.75 27.61
CA ASN A 72 -11.57 -8.22 27.00
C ASN A 72 -11.87 -6.87 27.65
N PRO A 73 -11.88 -5.77 26.88
CA PRO A 73 -12.10 -4.45 27.49
C PRO A 73 -13.49 -4.28 28.09
N GLN A 74 -14.46 -5.08 27.68
CA GLN A 74 -15.81 -4.95 28.21
C GLN A 74 -16.02 -5.73 29.48
N THR A 75 -15.42 -6.92 29.58
CA THR A 75 -15.65 -7.79 30.73
C THR A 75 -14.43 -7.90 31.65
N GLY A 76 -13.27 -7.48 31.20
CA GLY A 76 -12.04 -7.63 31.95
C GLY A 76 -11.51 -9.06 31.97
N GLN A 77 -12.16 -9.96 31.26
CA GLN A 77 -11.77 -11.36 31.27
C GLN A 77 -10.53 -11.58 30.43
N GLU A 78 -9.64 -12.43 30.91
CA GLU A 78 -8.44 -12.79 30.14
C GLU A 78 -8.80 -13.61 28.94
N ILE A 79 -8.15 -13.31 27.81
CA ILE A 79 -8.31 -14.06 26.57
C ILE A 79 -6.93 -14.35 26.00
N LEU A 80 -6.85 -15.40 25.19
CA LEU A 80 -5.61 -15.74 24.50
C LEU A 80 -5.68 -15.20 23.10
N LEU A 81 -4.71 -14.33 22.76
CA LEU A 81 -4.58 -13.79 21.41
C LEU A 81 -3.63 -14.70 20.63
N GLU A 82 -4.12 -15.25 19.55
CA GLU A 82 -3.36 -16.21 18.77
C GLU A 82 -2.23 -15.55 18.01
N ALA A 83 -1.20 -16.31 17.70
CA ALA A 83 -0.12 -15.86 16.82
C ALA A 83 -0.71 -15.55 15.45
N ARG A 84 -0.22 -14.47 14.84
CA ARG A 84 -0.68 -14.08 13.51
C ARG A 84 0.33 -13.17 12.85
N ARG A 85 0.16 -12.98 11.56
CA ARG A 85 0.96 -12.02 10.80
C ARG A 85 0.10 -10.80 10.51
N VAL A 86 0.72 -9.64 10.59
CA VAL A 86 0.01 -8.38 10.31
C VAL A 86 0.80 -7.59 9.30
N LEU A 87 0.08 -6.86 8.48
CA LEU A 87 0.66 -6.01 7.46
C LEU A 87 0.65 -4.58 7.95
N THR A 88 1.78 -3.90 7.78
CA THR A 88 1.90 -2.48 8.08
C THR A 88 2.39 -1.78 6.84
N PHE A 89 1.77 -0.65 6.51
CA PHE A 89 2.23 0.21 5.42
C PHE A 89 2.86 1.46 6.02
N LYS A 90 4.09 1.75 5.59
CA LYS A 90 4.80 2.95 6.02
C LYS A 90 4.96 3.86 4.81
N PRO A 91 4.29 5.01 4.80
CA PRO A 91 4.42 5.92 3.66
C PRO A 91 5.83 6.50 3.53
N SER A 92 6.23 6.75 2.30
CA SER A 92 7.51 7.37 2.03
C SER A 92 7.46 8.86 2.32
N LEU A 93 8.63 9.49 2.32
CA LEU A 93 8.70 10.93 2.51
C LEU A 93 7.93 11.66 1.41
N VAL A 94 8.07 11.19 0.18
CA VAL A 94 7.35 11.79 -0.95
C VAL A 94 5.85 11.74 -0.71
N LEU A 95 5.35 10.57 -0.31
CA LEU A 95 3.92 10.41 -0.09
C LEU A 95 3.45 11.28 1.08
N LYS A 96 4.22 11.35 2.15
CA LYS A 96 3.87 12.21 3.28
C LYS A 96 3.75 13.67 2.87
N ASN A 97 4.67 14.13 2.05
CA ASN A 97 4.63 15.52 1.58
C ASN A 97 3.39 15.77 0.74
N ILE A 98 3.07 14.83 -0.14
CA ILE A 98 1.87 14.95 -0.97
C ILE A 98 0.62 15.03 -0.09
N LEU A 99 0.54 14.17 0.91
CA LEU A 99 -0.63 14.12 1.79
C LEU A 99 -0.80 15.39 2.59
N ASN A 100 0.31 16.05 2.93
CA ASN A 100 0.26 17.27 3.72
C ASN A 100 0.27 18.53 2.88
N GLY A 101 0.15 18.39 1.57
CA GLY A 101 0.13 19.55 0.67
C GLY A 101 1.48 20.23 0.54
N GLU A 102 2.55 19.53 0.87
CA GLU A 102 3.89 20.10 0.80
C GLU A 102 4.51 19.82 -0.55
N GLU A 103 5.46 20.68 -0.92
CA GLU A 103 6.13 20.56 -2.20
C GLU A 103 6.97 19.31 -2.26
N VAL A 104 6.95 18.65 -3.44
CA VAL A 104 7.77 17.49 -3.70
C VAL A 104 8.79 17.90 -4.75
N SER A 105 10.07 17.84 -4.39
CA SER A 105 11.16 18.24 -5.26
C SER A 105 12.06 17.04 -5.54
N GLU A 106 13.05 17.27 -6.38
CA GLU A 106 14.09 16.27 -6.62
C GLU A 106 14.79 15.87 -5.32
N ALA A 107 15.00 16.85 -4.45
CA ALA A 107 15.63 16.59 -3.17
C ALA A 107 14.75 15.68 -2.32
N THR A 108 13.44 15.84 -2.39
CA THR A 108 12.52 14.97 -1.66
C THR A 108 12.66 13.53 -2.15
N TYR A 109 12.71 13.34 -3.45
CA TYR A 109 12.88 11.99 -4.02
C TYR A 109 14.24 11.41 -3.66
N ALA A 110 15.28 12.22 -3.65
CA ALA A 110 16.62 11.75 -3.28
C ALA A 110 16.65 11.29 -1.82
N ALA A 111 16.07 12.07 -0.93
CA ALA A 111 16.01 11.69 0.49
C ALA A 111 15.19 10.43 0.68
N ASP A 112 14.13 10.28 -0.09
CA ASP A 112 13.25 9.12 0.00
C ASP A 112 13.99 7.84 -0.45
N ARG A 113 14.83 7.96 -1.47
CA ARG A 113 15.59 6.81 -1.95
C ARG A 113 16.62 6.32 -0.93
N ASP A 114 17.11 7.23 -0.09
CA ASP A 114 18.09 6.89 0.94
C ASP A 114 17.44 6.37 2.20
N ASP A 115 16.13 6.46 2.29
CA ASP A 115 15.40 5.99 3.46
C ASP A 115 15.40 4.46 3.50
N ARG A 116 15.83 3.92 4.59
CA ARG A 116 15.91 2.48 4.81
C ARG A 116 14.89 2.04 5.87
#